data_b89bca491ea5dd32989246218d9cfaf6
#
_entry.id   b89bca491ea5dd32989246218d9cfaf6
#
_cell.length_a   1.000
_cell.length_b   1.000
_cell.length_c   1.000
_cell.angle_alpha   90.00
_cell.angle_beta   90.00
_cell.angle_gamma   90.00
#
_symmetry.space_group_name_H-M   'P 1'
#
loop_
_entity.id
_entity.type
_entity.pdbx_description
1 polymer ?
#
loop_
_entity_poly.entity_id
_entity_poly.type
_entity_poly.pdbx_seq_one_letter_code
_entity_poly.pdbx_strand_id
1 'polypeptide(L)'
;MERILNIVYRYTENRDTEAVFNLDHDHEAAKKVAEETIVLLKNENDFFPIQPSERKTVALIGPMVKERNSVNGGWGGRGDRQRSVTLFEGLEKKYGNSNVRFLYAEGCDLRKPGTAGFAQAVSVARQADVILVAAGEDQNWSAEAACRTDITLPASQRDLLKELKKTGKPIGLVLMNGRPLELTWEDENMDAILEAWYPGTMGGHAIADVIAGDYNPAGKLTMSFPRSVGQLPLYYNHKNTGRPLPPDNPKMDYKSSYIDCPNSPLYPFGYGLSYTSFEVDNLKLDKEELKKGETLTVTVDVANIGKVGGEEVVQLYIRDLVGSVTRPVKELKGFQKLYLKAGEKKSLTFVLTEEDLAFCGADMKMQVEPGEFRLWVGTSSADERNESVFTLI
;
A
#
# COMPACT_ATOMS: atom_id res chain seq x y z
N MET A 1 3.47 13.28 40.06
CA MET A 1 2.68 12.35 40.91
C MET A 1 1.18 12.66 40.76
N GLU A 2 0.70 13.88 41.08
CA GLU A 2 -0.71 14.26 41.04
C GLU A 2 -1.42 13.99 39.72
N ARG A 3 -0.81 14.31 38.56
CA ARG A 3 -1.37 14.01 37.22
C ARG A 3 -1.58 12.52 36.99
N ILE A 4 -0.66 11.67 37.41
CA ILE A 4 -0.77 10.21 37.29
C ILE A 4 -1.88 9.69 38.21
N LEU A 5 -1.95 10.16 39.44
CA LEU A 5 -3.00 9.80 40.40
C LEU A 5 -4.38 10.20 39.88
N ASN A 6 -4.52 11.41 39.33
CA ASN A 6 -5.79 11.86 38.75
C ASN A 6 -6.25 10.97 37.57
N ILE A 7 -5.34 10.49 36.73
CA ILE A 7 -5.67 9.52 35.67
C ILE A 7 -6.11 8.20 36.29
N VAL A 8 -5.33 7.67 37.26
CA VAL A 8 -5.67 6.41 37.93
C VAL A 8 -7.04 6.50 38.60
N TYR A 9 -7.34 7.58 39.36
CA TYR A 9 -8.64 7.76 39.99
C TYR A 9 -9.78 7.82 39.01
N ARG A 10 -9.68 8.60 37.92
CA ARG A 10 -10.70 8.68 36.88
C ARG A 10 -11.00 7.32 36.25
N TYR A 11 -9.97 6.49 36.02
CA TYR A 11 -10.14 5.15 35.46
C TYR A 11 -10.64 4.13 36.47
N THR A 12 -10.35 4.30 37.79
CA THR A 12 -10.85 3.38 38.81
C THR A 12 -12.27 3.70 39.25
N GLU A 13 -12.68 4.98 39.27
CA GLU A 13 -14.05 5.39 39.60
C GLU A 13 -15.06 5.05 38.51
N ASN A 14 -14.64 5.02 37.23
CA ASN A 14 -15.49 4.72 36.09
C ASN A 14 -15.21 3.30 35.51
N ARG A 15 -14.75 2.37 36.33
CA ARG A 15 -14.61 0.98 35.87
C ARG A 15 -16.01 0.41 35.58
N ASP A 16 -16.33 0.30 34.32
CA ASP A 16 -17.42 -0.54 33.87
C ASP A 16 -16.97 -2.01 34.05
N THR A 17 -17.36 -2.58 35.21
CA THR A 17 -17.00 -3.96 35.57
C THR A 17 -17.81 -4.97 34.78
N GLU A 18 -18.76 -4.54 33.96
CA GLU A 18 -19.62 -5.36 33.11
C GLU A 18 -19.28 -5.24 31.61
N ALA A 19 -18.15 -4.62 31.29
CA ALA A 19 -17.71 -4.57 29.89
C ALA A 19 -17.53 -5.98 29.33
N VAL A 20 -18.46 -6.41 28.51
CA VAL A 20 -18.40 -7.71 27.81
C VAL A 20 -17.70 -7.48 26.47
N PHE A 21 -16.60 -8.19 26.25
CA PHE A 21 -15.96 -8.20 24.94
C PHE A 21 -16.89 -8.89 23.92
N ASN A 22 -17.29 -8.16 22.89
CA ASN A 22 -18.04 -8.72 21.78
C ASN A 22 -17.06 -9.15 20.69
N LEU A 23 -16.60 -10.40 20.77
CA LEU A 23 -15.60 -10.95 19.85
C LEU A 23 -16.06 -10.93 18.39
N ASP A 24 -17.36 -11.12 18.12
CA ASP A 24 -17.87 -11.10 16.74
C ASP A 24 -17.78 -9.69 16.15
N HIS A 25 -18.18 -8.68 16.90
CA HIS A 25 -18.02 -7.27 16.50
C HIS A 25 -16.54 -6.90 16.31
N ASP A 26 -15.67 -7.33 17.21
CA ASP A 26 -14.24 -7.05 17.14
C ASP A 26 -13.59 -7.73 15.93
N HIS A 27 -14.02 -8.97 15.59
CA HIS A 27 -13.57 -9.68 14.40
C HIS A 27 -14.02 -8.99 13.10
N GLU A 28 -15.27 -8.49 13.03
CA GLU A 28 -15.75 -7.73 11.88
C GLU A 28 -14.96 -6.42 11.71
N ALA A 29 -14.74 -5.69 12.79
CA ALA A 29 -13.93 -4.47 12.77
C ALA A 29 -12.49 -4.76 12.32
N ALA A 30 -11.86 -5.80 12.86
CA ALA A 30 -10.50 -6.21 12.49
C ALA A 30 -10.41 -6.62 11.00
N LYS A 31 -11.43 -7.35 10.49
CA LYS A 31 -11.50 -7.72 9.08
C LYS A 31 -11.59 -6.48 8.19
N LYS A 32 -12.51 -5.56 8.52
CA LYS A 32 -12.69 -4.32 7.76
C LYS A 32 -11.42 -3.48 7.71
N VAL A 33 -10.74 -3.31 8.84
CA VAL A 33 -9.45 -2.59 8.87
C VAL A 33 -8.42 -3.29 7.98
N ALA A 34 -8.34 -4.61 8.02
CA ALA A 34 -7.43 -5.37 7.16
C ALA A 34 -7.75 -5.18 5.67
N GLU A 35 -9.03 -5.24 5.27
CA GLU A 35 -9.48 -4.97 3.89
C GLU A 35 -9.03 -3.59 3.40
N GLU A 36 -9.19 -2.55 4.25
CA GLU A 36 -8.84 -1.18 3.92
C GLU A 36 -7.32 -0.93 3.78
N THR A 37 -6.48 -1.80 4.36
CA THR A 37 -5.01 -1.69 4.30
C THR A 37 -4.38 -2.44 3.13
N ILE A 38 -5.08 -3.40 2.54
CA ILE A 38 -4.57 -4.19 1.42
C ILE A 38 -4.40 -3.31 0.18
N VAL A 39 -3.22 -3.40 -0.43
CA VAL A 39 -2.85 -2.60 -1.61
C VAL A 39 -2.66 -3.51 -2.83
N LEU A 40 -3.40 -3.25 -3.89
CA LEU A 40 -3.19 -3.90 -5.18
C LEU A 40 -2.06 -3.18 -5.92
N LEU A 41 -0.90 -3.81 -6.03
CA LEU A 41 0.28 -3.22 -6.68
C LEU A 41 0.31 -3.47 -8.19
N LYS A 42 -0.18 -4.63 -8.62
CA LYS A 42 -0.21 -5.02 -10.03
C LYS A 42 -1.41 -5.93 -10.30
N ASN A 43 -2.05 -5.79 -11.46
CA ASN A 43 -3.15 -6.66 -11.90
C ASN A 43 -3.26 -6.68 -13.42
N GLU A 44 -2.45 -7.49 -14.07
CA GLU A 44 -2.46 -7.65 -15.53
C GLU A 44 -3.48 -8.72 -15.95
N ASN A 45 -4.10 -8.51 -17.09
CA ASN A 45 -5.08 -9.44 -17.68
C ASN A 45 -6.24 -9.80 -16.76
N ASP A 46 -6.64 -8.88 -15.87
CA ASP A 46 -7.71 -9.08 -14.89
C ASP A 46 -7.49 -10.36 -14.06
N PHE A 47 -6.25 -10.60 -13.59
CA PHE A 47 -5.93 -11.78 -12.79
C PHE A 47 -6.78 -11.84 -11.53
N PHE A 48 -6.94 -10.72 -10.85
CA PHE A 48 -7.92 -10.50 -9.79
C PHE A 48 -9.09 -9.65 -10.30
N PRO A 49 -10.31 -9.89 -9.80
CA PRO A 49 -10.71 -10.92 -8.84
C PRO A 49 -10.85 -12.31 -9.47
N ILE A 50 -10.65 -13.37 -8.66
CA ILE A 50 -11.01 -14.74 -9.01
C ILE A 50 -12.44 -14.97 -8.53
N GLN A 51 -13.41 -14.89 -9.45
CA GLN A 51 -14.82 -14.94 -9.09
C GLN A 51 -15.23 -16.35 -8.61
N PRO A 52 -15.96 -16.49 -7.47
CA PRO A 52 -16.46 -17.80 -7.00
C PRO A 52 -17.34 -18.53 -8.00
N SER A 53 -17.98 -17.81 -8.91
CA SER A 53 -18.82 -18.38 -9.99
C SER A 53 -18.02 -19.02 -11.12
N GLU A 54 -16.74 -18.71 -11.26
CA GLU A 54 -15.88 -19.27 -12.30
C GLU A 54 -15.56 -20.75 -12.01
N ARG A 55 -15.46 -21.56 -13.08
CA ARG A 55 -14.89 -22.90 -12.96
C ARG A 55 -13.39 -22.81 -13.17
N LYS A 56 -12.62 -22.81 -12.06
CA LYS A 56 -11.18 -22.60 -12.09
C LYS A 56 -10.46 -23.47 -11.06
N THR A 57 -9.33 -24.05 -11.44
CA THR A 57 -8.41 -24.71 -10.52
C THR A 57 -7.25 -23.76 -10.22
N VAL A 58 -7.02 -23.48 -8.94
CA VAL A 58 -5.98 -22.58 -8.45
C VAL A 58 -4.94 -23.39 -7.68
N ALA A 59 -3.68 -23.31 -8.09
CA ALA A 59 -2.57 -23.81 -7.29
C ALA A 59 -2.24 -22.81 -6.19
N LEU A 60 -2.57 -23.14 -4.95
CA LEU A 60 -2.30 -22.30 -3.78
C LEU A 60 -0.95 -22.70 -3.17
N ILE A 61 0.08 -21.90 -3.37
CA ILE A 61 1.46 -22.27 -3.06
C ILE A 61 2.12 -21.21 -2.17
N GLY A 62 3.02 -21.63 -1.32
CA GLY A 62 3.90 -20.73 -0.57
C GLY A 62 3.81 -20.90 0.96
N PRO A 63 4.86 -20.43 1.66
CA PRO A 63 5.00 -20.64 3.11
C PRO A 63 4.00 -19.80 3.91
N MET A 64 3.45 -18.70 3.35
CA MET A 64 2.50 -17.85 4.04
C MET A 64 1.05 -18.34 3.93
N VAL A 65 0.75 -19.36 3.11
CA VAL A 65 -0.62 -19.87 2.90
C VAL A 65 -1.26 -20.35 4.20
N LYS A 66 -0.51 -21.07 5.03
CA LYS A 66 -0.95 -21.61 6.33
C LYS A 66 -0.21 -21.01 7.52
N GLU A 67 0.57 -19.94 7.29
CA GLU A 67 1.27 -19.23 8.36
C GLU A 67 0.25 -18.47 9.24
N ARG A 68 0.31 -18.73 10.53
CA ARG A 68 -0.62 -18.15 11.51
C ARG A 68 0.06 -17.16 12.44
N ASN A 69 1.33 -17.41 12.75
CA ASN A 69 2.04 -16.62 13.74
C ASN A 69 2.48 -15.27 13.20
N SER A 70 2.92 -15.23 11.94
CA SER A 70 3.50 -14.02 11.35
C SER A 70 2.46 -13.00 10.91
N VAL A 71 1.18 -13.38 10.71
CA VAL A 71 0.14 -12.47 10.21
C VAL A 71 -0.18 -11.29 11.13
N ASN A 72 0.17 -11.38 12.43
CA ASN A 72 0.00 -10.28 13.40
C ASN A 72 1.24 -9.37 13.52
N GLY A 73 2.31 -9.70 12.82
CA GLY A 73 3.57 -8.98 12.94
C GLY A 73 4.26 -9.12 14.30
N GLY A 74 5.42 -8.50 14.44
CA GLY A 74 6.23 -8.54 15.68
C GLY A 74 5.64 -7.76 16.85
N TRP A 75 4.73 -6.84 16.59
CA TRP A 75 4.11 -5.96 17.58
C TRP A 75 2.73 -6.42 18.06
N GLY A 76 2.35 -7.66 17.76
CA GLY A 76 1.07 -8.27 18.15
C GLY A 76 0.85 -8.45 19.67
N GLY A 77 1.80 -8.07 20.52
CA GLY A 77 1.69 -8.11 21.98
C GLY A 77 1.33 -9.49 22.51
N ARG A 78 0.36 -9.53 23.41
CA ARG A 78 -0.17 -10.76 24.03
C ARG A 78 -1.34 -11.38 23.24
N GLY A 79 -1.52 -10.99 21.98
CA GLY A 79 -2.59 -11.55 21.14
C GLY A 79 -2.51 -13.06 21.05
N ASP A 80 -3.67 -13.72 21.11
CA ASP A 80 -3.77 -15.16 20.90
C ASP A 80 -3.68 -15.48 19.41
N ARG A 81 -2.50 -15.87 18.98
CA ARG A 81 -2.21 -16.17 17.57
C ARG A 81 -3.01 -17.37 17.04
N GLN A 82 -3.53 -18.24 17.91
CA GLN A 82 -4.38 -19.35 17.49
C GLN A 82 -5.73 -18.88 16.94
N ARG A 83 -6.12 -17.64 17.27
CA ARG A 83 -7.33 -17.01 16.71
C ARG A 83 -7.11 -16.37 15.35
N SER A 84 -5.88 -16.22 14.91
CA SER A 84 -5.59 -15.63 13.58
C SER A 84 -6.04 -16.57 12.48
N VAL A 85 -6.77 -16.03 11.52
CA VAL A 85 -7.25 -16.76 10.34
C VAL A 85 -6.15 -16.76 9.29
N THR A 86 -5.73 -17.96 8.86
CA THR A 86 -4.76 -18.11 7.77
C THR A 86 -5.40 -17.80 6.41
N LEU A 87 -4.60 -17.49 5.41
CA LEU A 87 -5.11 -17.33 4.04
C LEU A 87 -5.84 -18.61 3.57
N PHE A 88 -5.32 -19.78 3.91
CA PHE A 88 -5.95 -21.05 3.57
C PHE A 88 -7.38 -21.13 4.12
N GLU A 89 -7.57 -20.89 5.42
CA GLU A 89 -8.89 -20.91 6.07
C GLU A 89 -9.83 -19.85 5.51
N GLY A 90 -9.32 -18.64 5.22
CA GLY A 90 -10.09 -17.59 4.58
C GLY A 90 -10.63 -18.00 3.21
N LEU A 91 -9.76 -18.56 2.37
CA LEU A 91 -10.14 -19.06 1.04
C LEU A 91 -11.06 -20.27 1.11
N GLU A 92 -10.82 -21.24 2.02
CA GLU A 92 -11.75 -22.38 2.22
C GLU A 92 -13.15 -21.89 2.58
N LYS A 93 -13.27 -20.95 3.51
CA LYS A 93 -14.56 -20.38 3.89
C LYS A 93 -15.23 -19.64 2.73
N LYS A 94 -14.47 -18.82 1.99
CA LYS A 94 -14.98 -18.00 0.88
C LYS A 94 -15.46 -18.86 -0.29
N TYR A 95 -14.69 -19.85 -0.67
CA TYR A 95 -14.90 -20.63 -1.89
C TYR A 95 -15.47 -22.05 -1.65
N GLY A 96 -15.74 -22.43 -0.41
CA GLY A 96 -16.15 -23.80 -0.04
C GLY A 96 -17.37 -24.35 -0.79
N ASN A 97 -18.28 -23.46 -1.23
CA ASN A 97 -19.46 -23.79 -2.03
C ASN A 97 -19.39 -23.25 -3.47
N SER A 98 -18.19 -22.97 -3.97
CA SER A 98 -17.97 -22.41 -5.30
C SER A 98 -17.48 -23.45 -6.31
N ASN A 99 -17.33 -23.03 -7.57
CA ASN A 99 -16.74 -23.85 -8.63
C ASN A 99 -15.20 -23.76 -8.67
N VAL A 100 -14.59 -22.94 -7.80
CA VAL A 100 -13.13 -22.79 -7.71
C VAL A 100 -12.56 -23.90 -6.82
N ARG A 101 -11.55 -24.60 -7.32
CA ARG A 101 -10.84 -25.66 -6.60
C ARG A 101 -9.42 -25.23 -6.29
N PHE A 102 -9.03 -25.36 -5.02
CA PHE A 102 -7.64 -25.11 -4.61
C PHE A 102 -6.84 -26.40 -4.50
N LEU A 103 -5.64 -26.41 -5.08
CA LEU A 103 -4.62 -27.44 -4.90
C LEU A 103 -3.46 -26.83 -4.12
N TYR A 104 -3.14 -27.38 -2.94
CA TYR A 104 -2.15 -26.79 -2.04
C TYR A 104 -0.79 -27.48 -2.11
N ALA A 105 0.28 -26.65 -2.06
CA ALA A 105 1.64 -27.08 -1.75
C ALA A 105 2.38 -25.97 -0.98
N GLU A 106 3.15 -26.31 0.05
CA GLU A 106 3.95 -25.32 0.79
C GLU A 106 5.10 -24.73 -0.07
N GLY A 107 5.73 -25.56 -0.88
CA GLY A 107 6.84 -25.18 -1.77
C GLY A 107 8.16 -24.96 -1.06
N CYS A 108 8.21 -24.06 -0.07
CA CYS A 108 9.41 -23.83 0.75
C CYS A 108 9.03 -23.47 2.19
N ASP A 109 9.96 -23.61 3.11
CA ASP A 109 9.83 -23.13 4.50
C ASP A 109 9.97 -21.61 4.56
N LEU A 110 9.24 -20.96 5.47
CA LEU A 110 9.32 -19.51 5.65
C LEU A 110 10.68 -19.07 6.21
N ARG A 111 11.25 -19.86 7.12
CA ARG A 111 12.40 -19.48 7.96
C ARG A 111 13.68 -20.18 7.54
N LYS A 112 13.59 -21.35 6.92
CA LYS A 112 14.74 -22.19 6.56
C LYS A 112 14.96 -22.19 5.06
N PRO A 113 16.18 -21.94 4.59
CA PRO A 113 16.49 -22.06 3.17
C PRO A 113 16.36 -23.53 2.71
N GLY A 114 15.90 -23.73 1.48
CA GLY A 114 15.79 -25.06 0.89
C GLY A 114 14.83 -25.13 -0.29
N THR A 115 14.97 -26.19 -1.08
CA THR A 115 14.20 -26.42 -2.31
C THR A 115 13.40 -27.73 -2.29
N ALA A 116 13.36 -28.41 -1.16
CA ALA A 116 12.80 -29.77 -1.05
C ALA A 116 11.31 -29.85 -1.49
N GLY A 117 10.53 -28.78 -1.31
CA GLY A 117 9.12 -28.71 -1.72
C GLY A 117 8.87 -28.27 -3.16
N PHE A 118 9.90 -27.83 -3.91
CA PHE A 118 9.75 -27.25 -5.25
C PHE A 118 9.11 -28.23 -6.24
N ALA A 119 9.57 -29.47 -6.27
CA ALA A 119 9.04 -30.47 -7.20
C ALA A 119 7.53 -30.72 -6.99
N GLN A 120 7.08 -30.77 -5.74
CA GLN A 120 5.65 -30.89 -5.41
C GLN A 120 4.88 -29.63 -5.83
N ALA A 121 5.42 -28.44 -5.54
CA ALA A 121 4.78 -27.17 -5.91
C ALA A 121 4.62 -27.05 -7.44
N VAL A 122 5.65 -27.38 -8.20
CA VAL A 122 5.59 -27.38 -9.67
C VAL A 122 4.59 -28.44 -10.19
N SER A 123 4.54 -29.60 -9.57
CA SER A 123 3.55 -30.63 -9.94
C SER A 123 2.10 -30.17 -9.71
N VAL A 124 1.84 -29.48 -8.59
CA VAL A 124 0.54 -28.88 -8.27
C VAL A 124 0.23 -27.73 -9.26
N ALA A 125 1.19 -26.85 -9.52
CA ALA A 125 1.03 -25.74 -10.45
C ALA A 125 0.65 -26.18 -11.87
N ARG A 126 1.24 -27.26 -12.36
CA ARG A 126 0.93 -27.81 -13.71
C ARG A 126 -0.51 -28.32 -13.85
N GLN A 127 -1.16 -28.71 -12.74
CA GLN A 127 -2.53 -29.19 -12.71
C GLN A 127 -3.58 -28.07 -12.58
N ALA A 128 -3.12 -26.84 -12.43
CA ALA A 128 -3.99 -25.68 -12.22
C ALA A 128 -4.10 -24.79 -13.47
N ASP A 129 -5.12 -23.96 -13.48
CA ASP A 129 -5.33 -22.94 -14.51
C ASP A 129 -4.46 -21.69 -14.20
N VAL A 130 -4.38 -21.33 -12.90
CA VAL A 130 -3.59 -20.20 -12.39
C VAL A 130 -2.89 -20.60 -11.10
N ILE A 131 -1.84 -19.85 -10.76
CA ILE A 131 -1.07 -20.03 -9.53
C ILE A 131 -1.29 -18.82 -8.63
N LEU A 132 -1.63 -19.05 -7.37
CA LEU A 132 -1.68 -18.04 -6.32
C LEU A 132 -0.58 -18.37 -5.31
N VAL A 133 0.42 -17.51 -5.21
CA VAL A 133 1.54 -17.68 -4.27
C VAL A 133 1.35 -16.75 -3.09
N ALA A 134 1.47 -17.28 -1.87
CA ALA A 134 1.55 -16.47 -0.66
C ALA A 134 2.97 -16.51 -0.10
N ALA A 135 3.64 -15.38 -0.11
CA ALA A 135 5.03 -15.19 0.28
C ALA A 135 5.19 -14.01 1.25
N GLY A 136 6.35 -13.84 1.84
CA GLY A 136 6.60 -12.70 2.72
C GLY A 136 7.65 -12.95 3.78
N GLU A 137 7.51 -12.23 4.89
CA GLU A 137 8.49 -12.21 5.99
C GLU A 137 7.94 -12.82 7.27
N ASP A 138 8.85 -13.45 8.03
CA ASP A 138 8.57 -13.80 9.43
C ASP A 138 8.38 -12.54 10.28
N GLN A 139 7.46 -12.59 11.23
CA GLN A 139 7.15 -11.48 12.13
C GLN A 139 8.37 -10.87 12.84
N ASN A 140 9.40 -11.69 13.10
CA ASN A 140 10.60 -11.25 13.82
C ASN A 140 11.60 -10.53 12.90
N TRP A 141 11.39 -10.52 11.60
CA TRP A 141 12.29 -9.84 10.64
C TRP A 141 11.92 -8.36 10.46
N SER A 142 10.75 -7.95 10.95
CA SER A 142 10.27 -6.57 10.94
C SER A 142 9.70 -6.22 12.32
N ALA A 143 10.54 -6.27 13.35
CA ALA A 143 10.19 -6.08 14.76
C ALA A 143 11.21 -5.19 15.45
N GLU A 144 11.08 -5.01 16.78
CA GLU A 144 12.03 -4.24 17.59
C GLU A 144 13.44 -4.81 17.47
N ALA A 145 14.40 -3.93 17.24
CA ALA A 145 15.83 -4.27 17.05
C ALA A 145 16.07 -5.28 15.92
N ALA A 146 15.14 -5.44 14.98
CA ALA A 146 15.27 -6.32 13.83
C ALA A 146 15.34 -5.51 12.53
N CYS A 147 16.46 -5.61 11.83
CA CYS A 147 16.74 -4.91 10.58
C CYS A 147 17.33 -5.87 9.55
N ARG A 148 16.97 -5.68 8.28
CA ARG A 148 17.53 -6.43 7.14
C ARG A 148 18.30 -5.49 6.24
N THR A 149 19.46 -5.93 5.78
CA THR A 149 20.27 -5.23 4.77
C THR A 149 19.84 -5.61 3.35
N ASP A 150 19.33 -6.82 3.16
CA ASP A 150 18.69 -7.28 1.93
C ASP A 150 17.18 -7.29 2.16
N ILE A 151 16.45 -6.45 1.42
CA ILE A 151 14.99 -6.31 1.52
C ILE A 151 14.28 -6.96 0.33
N THR A 152 14.91 -7.90 -0.35
CA THR A 152 14.22 -8.78 -1.32
C THR A 152 13.41 -9.85 -0.58
N LEU A 153 12.52 -10.52 -1.29
CA LEU A 153 11.93 -11.76 -0.76
C LEU A 153 13.06 -12.76 -0.39
N PRO A 154 12.86 -13.59 0.65
CA PRO A 154 13.80 -14.63 1.01
C PRO A 154 14.17 -15.49 -0.20
N ALA A 155 15.45 -15.83 -0.33
CA ALA A 155 15.98 -16.50 -1.53
C ALA A 155 15.20 -17.74 -1.94
N SER A 156 14.80 -18.60 -0.97
CA SER A 156 14.02 -19.81 -1.27
C SER A 156 12.64 -19.48 -1.85
N GLN A 157 12.00 -18.40 -1.40
CA GLN A 157 10.70 -17.96 -1.93
C GLN A 157 10.86 -17.40 -3.36
N ARG A 158 11.89 -16.58 -3.59
CA ARG A 158 12.20 -16.03 -4.92
C ARG A 158 12.59 -17.11 -5.91
N ASP A 159 13.35 -18.10 -5.48
CA ASP A 159 13.71 -19.25 -6.33
C ASP A 159 12.50 -20.14 -6.61
N LEU A 160 11.57 -20.31 -5.66
CA LEU A 160 10.30 -20.98 -5.88
C LEU A 160 9.48 -20.26 -6.97
N LEU A 161 9.36 -18.93 -6.89
CA LEU A 161 8.66 -18.13 -7.92
C LEU A 161 9.28 -18.33 -9.30
N LYS A 162 10.60 -18.34 -9.41
CA LYS A 162 11.32 -18.62 -10.68
C LYS A 162 11.01 -20.01 -11.23
N GLU A 163 10.93 -21.03 -10.38
CA GLU A 163 10.56 -22.40 -10.81
C GLU A 163 9.08 -22.47 -11.25
N LEU A 164 8.19 -21.80 -10.52
CA LEU A 164 6.77 -21.73 -10.88
C LEU A 164 6.56 -21.00 -12.22
N LYS A 165 7.29 -19.92 -12.47
CA LYS A 165 7.23 -19.17 -13.75
C LYS A 165 7.54 -20.03 -14.97
N LYS A 166 8.41 -21.05 -14.84
CA LYS A 166 8.74 -22.01 -15.93
C LYS A 166 7.54 -22.87 -16.32
N THR A 167 6.47 -22.91 -15.52
CA THR A 167 5.24 -23.65 -15.90
C THR A 167 4.42 -22.95 -16.98
N GLY A 168 4.69 -21.65 -17.22
CA GLY A 168 3.95 -20.82 -18.19
C GLY A 168 2.53 -20.46 -17.74
N LYS A 169 2.15 -20.76 -16.50
CA LYS A 169 0.85 -20.40 -15.93
C LYS A 169 0.86 -18.97 -15.41
N PRO A 170 -0.28 -18.23 -15.46
CA PRO A 170 -0.41 -16.95 -14.78
C PRO A 170 -0.18 -17.07 -13.29
N ILE A 171 0.52 -16.09 -12.69
CA ILE A 171 0.88 -16.10 -11.27
C ILE A 171 0.45 -14.80 -10.60
N GLY A 172 -0.43 -14.92 -9.59
CA GLY A 172 -0.69 -13.86 -8.61
C GLY A 172 0.13 -14.08 -7.35
N LEU A 173 0.70 -13.00 -6.83
CA LEU A 173 1.50 -12.99 -5.60
C LEU A 173 0.77 -12.22 -4.50
N VAL A 174 0.56 -12.85 -3.37
CA VAL A 174 0.08 -12.22 -2.13
C VAL A 174 1.27 -12.09 -1.19
N LEU A 175 1.61 -10.86 -0.84
CA LEU A 175 2.70 -10.54 0.06
C LEU A 175 2.20 -10.28 1.47
N MET A 176 2.88 -10.87 2.46
CA MET A 176 2.64 -10.63 3.88
C MET A 176 3.97 -10.29 4.55
N ASN A 177 4.21 -9.00 4.77
CA ASN A 177 5.49 -8.49 5.29
C ASN A 177 5.31 -7.14 5.98
N GLY A 178 6.34 -6.66 6.67
CA GLY A 178 6.26 -5.45 7.49
C GLY A 178 7.06 -4.26 6.95
N ARG A 179 7.49 -4.30 5.70
CA ARG A 179 8.29 -3.24 5.06
C ARG A 179 8.11 -3.21 3.56
N PRO A 180 8.37 -2.09 2.86
CA PRO A 180 8.54 -2.12 1.41
C PRO A 180 9.69 -3.05 1.03
N LEU A 181 9.41 -3.98 0.12
CA LEU A 181 10.41 -4.90 -0.43
C LEU A 181 10.95 -4.40 -1.78
N GLU A 182 12.13 -4.84 -2.16
CA GLU A 182 12.62 -4.74 -3.53
C GLU A 182 11.94 -5.85 -4.36
N LEU A 183 11.02 -5.45 -5.25
CA LEU A 183 10.16 -6.35 -6.00
C LEU A 183 10.34 -6.23 -7.51
N THR A 184 11.45 -5.69 -8.00
CA THR A 184 11.65 -5.43 -9.43
C THR A 184 11.50 -6.69 -10.26
N TRP A 185 12.07 -7.81 -9.82
CA TRP A 185 11.92 -9.08 -10.53
C TRP A 185 10.46 -9.59 -10.45
N GLU A 186 9.82 -9.47 -9.31
CA GLU A 186 8.43 -9.91 -9.10
C GLU A 186 7.46 -9.06 -9.94
N ASP A 187 7.67 -7.76 -10.02
CA ASP A 187 6.88 -6.85 -10.87
C ASP A 187 6.97 -7.23 -12.36
N GLU A 188 8.16 -7.55 -12.84
CA GLU A 188 8.38 -7.96 -14.23
C GLU A 188 7.80 -9.34 -14.57
N ASN A 189 7.63 -10.24 -13.58
CA ASN A 189 7.37 -11.65 -13.84
C ASN A 189 6.01 -12.17 -13.32
N MET A 190 5.38 -11.50 -12.37
CA MET A 190 4.06 -11.87 -11.85
C MET A 190 2.95 -11.13 -12.59
N ASP A 191 1.80 -11.77 -12.78
CA ASP A 191 0.64 -11.17 -13.45
C ASP A 191 -0.14 -10.26 -12.49
N ALA A 192 -0.10 -10.55 -11.20
CA ALA A 192 -0.70 -9.71 -10.16
C ALA A 192 0.11 -9.74 -8.87
N ILE A 193 0.10 -8.63 -8.13
CA ILE A 193 0.76 -8.50 -6.82
C ILE A 193 -0.18 -7.77 -5.86
N LEU A 194 -0.47 -8.42 -4.73
CA LEU A 194 -1.30 -7.90 -3.65
C LEU A 194 -0.44 -7.79 -2.39
N GLU A 195 -0.25 -6.58 -1.88
CA GLU A 195 0.47 -6.32 -0.62
C GLU A 195 -0.54 -6.29 0.53
N ALA A 196 -0.49 -7.28 1.39
CA ALA A 196 -1.39 -7.41 2.52
C ALA A 196 -0.75 -7.02 3.85
N TRP A 197 0.53 -6.66 3.85
CA TRP A 197 1.29 -6.31 5.06
C TRP A 197 1.24 -7.45 6.09
N TYR A 198 1.15 -7.13 7.37
CA TYR A 198 0.73 -8.05 8.43
C TYR A 198 -0.76 -7.82 8.72
N PRO A 199 -1.67 -8.60 8.12
CA PRO A 199 -3.10 -8.25 8.04
C PRO A 199 -3.86 -8.51 9.35
N GLY A 200 -3.20 -9.00 10.40
CA GLY A 200 -3.79 -9.23 11.71
C GLY A 200 -4.70 -10.45 11.79
N THR A 201 -5.44 -10.52 12.91
CA THR A 201 -6.23 -11.71 13.30
C THR A 201 -7.20 -12.18 12.23
N MET A 202 -7.87 -11.27 11.51
CA MET A 202 -8.86 -11.59 10.49
C MET A 202 -8.33 -11.50 9.06
N GLY A 203 -7.00 -11.40 8.90
CA GLY A 203 -6.34 -11.17 7.62
C GLY A 203 -6.64 -12.19 6.54
N GLY A 204 -6.75 -13.48 6.89
CA GLY A 204 -7.10 -14.51 5.92
C GLY A 204 -8.47 -14.32 5.29
N HIS A 205 -9.46 -13.83 6.05
CA HIS A 205 -10.78 -13.49 5.51
C HIS A 205 -10.73 -12.22 4.65
N ALA A 206 -10.05 -11.18 5.11
CA ALA A 206 -9.89 -9.92 4.37
C ALA A 206 -9.23 -10.14 3.00
N ILE A 207 -8.12 -10.88 2.97
CA ILE A 207 -7.43 -11.22 1.71
C ILE A 207 -8.34 -12.05 0.80
N ALA A 208 -9.10 -13.02 1.36
CA ALA A 208 -10.03 -13.83 0.58
C ALA A 208 -11.17 -13.01 -0.04
N ASP A 209 -11.69 -12.00 0.68
CA ASP A 209 -12.72 -11.10 0.17
C ASP A 209 -12.18 -10.22 -0.98
N VAL A 210 -10.95 -9.73 -0.85
CA VAL A 210 -10.27 -9.01 -1.95
C VAL A 210 -10.07 -9.92 -3.15
N ILE A 211 -9.51 -11.13 -2.96
CA ILE A 211 -9.27 -12.08 -4.06
C ILE A 211 -10.57 -12.45 -4.77
N ALA A 212 -11.68 -12.58 -4.04
CA ALA A 212 -12.99 -12.91 -4.60
C ALA A 212 -13.70 -11.73 -5.28
N GLY A 213 -13.27 -10.50 -5.00
CA GLY A 213 -13.89 -9.27 -5.50
C GLY A 213 -15.07 -8.78 -4.67
N ASP A 214 -15.30 -9.36 -3.49
CA ASP A 214 -16.32 -8.86 -2.55
C ASP A 214 -15.90 -7.52 -1.91
N TYR A 215 -14.60 -7.32 -1.77
CA TYR A 215 -13.99 -6.02 -1.46
C TYR A 215 -13.08 -5.58 -2.61
N ASN A 216 -13.37 -4.41 -3.17
CA ASN A 216 -12.51 -3.79 -4.18
C ASN A 216 -11.37 -3.06 -3.48
N PRO A 217 -10.09 -3.45 -3.68
CA PRO A 217 -8.98 -2.86 -2.93
C PRO A 217 -8.87 -1.35 -3.16
N ALA A 218 -8.65 -0.62 -2.07
CA ALA A 218 -8.53 0.84 -2.05
C ALA A 218 -7.36 1.32 -1.18
N GLY A 219 -6.58 0.41 -0.63
CA GLY A 219 -5.38 0.72 0.14
C GLY A 219 -4.34 1.45 -0.71
N LYS A 220 -3.60 2.37 -0.09
CA LYS A 220 -2.52 3.13 -0.72
C LYS A 220 -1.22 2.96 0.05
N LEU A 221 -0.12 2.90 -0.68
CA LEU A 221 1.21 2.78 -0.09
C LEU A 221 1.55 4.02 0.75
N THR A 222 1.94 3.79 1.99
CA THR A 222 2.41 4.83 2.93
C THR A 222 3.93 5.01 2.90
N MET A 223 4.62 4.24 2.06
CA MET A 223 6.05 4.33 1.75
C MET A 223 6.29 3.97 0.30
N SER A 224 7.31 4.56 -0.32
CA SER A 224 7.74 4.18 -1.66
C SER A 224 8.44 2.81 -1.66
N PHE A 225 8.18 1.98 -2.65
CA PHE A 225 8.89 0.71 -2.87
C PHE A 225 10.09 0.96 -3.79
N PRO A 226 11.31 0.58 -3.38
CA PRO A 226 12.50 0.81 -4.19
C PRO A 226 12.60 -0.17 -5.38
N ARG A 227 13.27 0.25 -6.43
CA ARG A 227 13.72 -0.65 -7.51
C ARG A 227 14.97 -1.43 -7.14
N SER A 228 15.75 -0.88 -6.22
CA SER A 228 17.00 -1.46 -5.73
C SER A 228 17.29 -0.96 -4.33
N VAL A 229 17.90 -1.79 -3.52
CA VAL A 229 18.41 -1.42 -2.18
C VAL A 229 19.34 -0.20 -2.26
N GLY A 230 20.06 -0.03 -3.38
CA GLY A 230 20.91 1.14 -3.60
C GLY A 230 20.21 2.49 -3.67
N GLN A 231 18.88 2.51 -3.82
CA GLN A 231 18.09 3.76 -3.78
C GLN A 231 17.80 4.25 -2.35
N LEU A 232 17.99 3.43 -1.34
CA LEU A 232 17.67 3.79 0.05
C LEU A 232 18.67 4.77 0.65
N PRO A 233 18.20 5.77 1.42
CA PRO A 233 16.83 6.07 1.80
C PRO A 233 16.02 6.70 0.65
N LEU A 234 14.78 6.26 0.45
CA LEU A 234 13.91 6.70 -0.64
C LEU A 234 12.65 7.38 -0.09
N TYR A 235 12.66 8.72 -0.11
CA TYR A 235 11.55 9.54 0.38
C TYR A 235 10.81 10.19 -0.79
N TYR A 236 9.46 10.13 -0.80
CA TYR A 236 8.65 10.83 -1.82
C TYR A 236 8.84 12.35 -1.75
N ASN A 237 9.08 12.87 -0.54
CA ASN A 237 9.29 14.29 -0.24
C ASN A 237 10.78 14.65 -0.09
N HIS A 238 11.65 14.00 -0.85
CA HIS A 238 13.08 14.30 -0.81
C HIS A 238 13.37 15.75 -1.19
N LYS A 239 14.54 16.23 -0.81
CA LYS A 239 15.02 17.55 -1.23
C LYS A 239 15.80 17.45 -2.54
N ASN A 240 15.75 18.50 -3.36
CA ASN A 240 16.57 18.55 -4.55
C ASN A 240 18.05 18.49 -4.22
N THR A 241 18.81 17.83 -5.10
CA THR A 241 20.27 17.97 -5.17
C THR A 241 20.64 19.29 -5.86
N GLY A 242 21.92 19.68 -5.86
CA GLY A 242 22.38 20.85 -6.60
C GLY A 242 22.22 20.73 -8.13
N ARG A 243 22.01 19.52 -8.66
CA ARG A 243 21.83 19.23 -10.08
C ARG A 243 20.74 18.18 -10.29
N PRO A 244 19.46 18.50 -9.99
CA PRO A 244 18.38 17.54 -10.14
C PRO A 244 18.22 17.12 -11.60
N LEU A 245 17.85 15.86 -11.81
CA LEU A 245 17.52 15.34 -13.13
C LEU A 245 16.16 15.89 -13.56
N PRO A 246 16.04 16.51 -14.75
CA PRO A 246 14.76 16.95 -15.28
C PRO A 246 13.83 15.74 -15.52
N PRO A 247 12.52 15.83 -15.24
CA PRO A 247 11.57 14.75 -15.46
C PRO A 247 11.46 14.33 -16.94
N ASP A 248 11.63 15.27 -17.86
CA ASP A 248 11.53 15.10 -19.31
C ASP A 248 12.82 14.59 -19.97
N ASN A 249 13.94 14.58 -19.24
CA ASN A 249 15.22 14.09 -19.78
C ASN A 249 15.94 13.18 -18.76
N PRO A 250 15.56 11.89 -18.69
CA PRO A 250 16.06 10.95 -17.68
C PRO A 250 17.52 10.52 -17.88
N LYS A 251 18.23 11.04 -18.90
CA LYS A 251 19.63 10.69 -19.21
C LYS A 251 20.52 11.90 -19.46
N MET A 252 20.22 13.00 -18.83
CA MET A 252 21.00 14.22 -19.01
C MET A 252 22.34 14.15 -18.28
N ASP A 253 23.45 14.40 -19.00
CA ASP A 253 24.79 14.41 -18.44
C ASP A 253 24.95 15.43 -17.31
N TYR A 254 25.81 15.13 -16.35
CA TYR A 254 26.12 15.96 -15.19
C TYR A 254 24.94 16.26 -14.25
N LYS A 255 23.87 15.48 -14.33
CA LYS A 255 22.73 15.51 -13.40
C LYS A 255 22.77 14.36 -12.41
N SER A 256 22.13 14.52 -11.27
CA SER A 256 22.07 13.49 -10.22
C SER A 256 21.18 12.35 -10.68
N SER A 257 21.78 11.27 -11.16
CA SER A 257 21.07 10.07 -11.61
C SER A 257 21.87 8.80 -11.31
N TYR A 258 21.16 7.69 -11.11
CA TYR A 258 21.76 6.37 -11.17
C TYR A 258 22.07 6.03 -12.63
N ILE A 259 23.15 5.28 -12.87
CA ILE A 259 23.55 4.86 -14.22
C ILE A 259 22.87 3.57 -14.67
N ASP A 260 22.41 2.78 -13.72
CA ASP A 260 21.90 1.42 -13.88
C ASP A 260 20.43 1.24 -13.43
N CYS A 261 19.83 2.30 -12.87
CA CYS A 261 18.47 2.26 -12.34
C CYS A 261 17.79 3.63 -12.55
N PRO A 262 16.49 3.69 -12.85
CA PRO A 262 15.73 4.94 -12.81
C PRO A 262 15.76 5.57 -11.41
N ASN A 263 15.75 6.90 -11.34
CA ASN A 263 15.65 7.62 -10.06
C ASN A 263 14.28 7.42 -9.37
N SER A 264 13.23 7.12 -10.16
CA SER A 264 11.89 6.88 -9.63
C SER A 264 11.82 5.58 -8.82
N PRO A 265 10.95 5.50 -7.79
CA PRO A 265 10.65 4.25 -7.13
C PRO A 265 10.01 3.22 -8.08
N LEU A 266 9.96 1.96 -7.67
CA LEU A 266 9.16 0.94 -8.34
C LEU A 266 7.66 1.28 -8.20
N TYR A 267 7.22 1.44 -6.94
CA TYR A 267 5.88 1.95 -6.63
C TYR A 267 6.00 3.20 -5.76
N PRO A 268 5.39 4.32 -6.17
CA PRO A 268 5.51 5.57 -5.43
C PRO A 268 4.65 5.58 -4.17
N PHE A 269 4.95 6.49 -3.25
CA PHE A 269 4.07 6.82 -2.12
C PHE A 269 2.66 7.16 -2.63
N GLY A 270 1.65 6.69 -1.92
CA GLY A 270 0.25 6.92 -2.27
C GLY A 270 -0.29 6.00 -3.39
N TYR A 271 0.54 5.14 -3.99
CA TYR A 271 0.14 4.22 -5.05
C TYR A 271 -0.72 3.07 -4.54
N GLY A 272 -1.65 2.64 -5.36
CA GLY A 272 -2.51 1.46 -5.20
C GLY A 272 -3.57 1.43 -6.28
N LEU A 273 -3.77 0.26 -6.88
CA LEU A 273 -4.77 0.00 -7.91
C LEU A 273 -6.11 -0.40 -7.31
N SER A 274 -7.12 -0.43 -8.17
CA SER A 274 -8.49 -0.86 -7.87
C SER A 274 -8.96 -1.81 -8.98
N TYR A 275 -10.02 -2.59 -8.74
CA TYR A 275 -10.72 -3.37 -9.79
C TYR A 275 -11.57 -2.48 -10.71
N THR A 276 -11.58 -1.18 -10.46
CA THR A 276 -12.18 -0.17 -11.33
C THR A 276 -11.16 0.91 -11.65
N SER A 277 -11.53 1.89 -12.46
CA SER A 277 -10.66 2.99 -12.85
C SER A 277 -11.26 4.32 -12.42
N PHE A 278 -10.42 5.19 -11.89
CA PHE A 278 -10.82 6.54 -11.50
C PHE A 278 -10.10 7.59 -12.34
N GLU A 279 -10.80 8.66 -12.62
CA GLU A 279 -10.28 9.85 -13.26
C GLU A 279 -10.42 11.04 -12.30
N VAL A 280 -9.34 11.78 -12.11
CA VAL A 280 -9.32 13.04 -11.36
C VAL A 280 -9.03 14.13 -12.37
N ASP A 281 -9.93 15.11 -12.49
CA ASP A 281 -9.83 16.18 -13.47
C ASP A 281 -10.40 17.52 -12.95
N ASN A 282 -10.44 18.55 -13.82
CA ASN A 282 -11.06 19.86 -13.55
C ASN A 282 -10.56 20.54 -12.27
N LEU A 283 -9.26 20.46 -12.01
CA LEU A 283 -8.64 21.19 -10.90
C LEU A 283 -8.91 22.70 -11.05
N LYS A 284 -9.42 23.31 -9.99
CA LYS A 284 -9.69 24.75 -9.92
C LYS A 284 -9.25 25.29 -8.57
N LEU A 285 -8.67 26.46 -8.59
CA LEU A 285 -8.39 27.30 -7.41
C LEU A 285 -9.43 28.43 -7.35
N ASP A 286 -9.85 28.80 -6.15
CA ASP A 286 -10.74 29.95 -5.95
C ASP A 286 -10.01 31.29 -6.17
N LYS A 287 -8.68 31.29 -6.08
CA LYS A 287 -7.79 32.45 -6.35
C LYS A 287 -6.40 31.99 -6.78
N GLU A 288 -5.70 32.82 -7.53
CA GLU A 288 -4.29 32.61 -7.92
C GLU A 288 -3.29 33.32 -7.00
N GLU A 289 -3.75 34.37 -6.30
CA GLU A 289 -2.98 35.10 -5.30
C GLU A 289 -3.61 34.88 -3.92
N LEU A 290 -2.80 34.40 -2.97
CA LEU A 290 -3.18 34.15 -1.58
C LEU A 290 -2.48 35.16 -0.69
N LYS A 291 -3.26 35.89 0.12
CA LYS A 291 -2.69 36.78 1.14
C LYS A 291 -2.46 36.01 2.43
N LYS A 292 -1.47 36.47 3.19
CA LYS A 292 -1.18 35.93 4.51
C LYS A 292 -2.43 35.95 5.40
N GLY A 293 -2.73 34.82 6.06
CA GLY A 293 -3.93 34.63 6.89
C GLY A 293 -5.21 34.27 6.14
N GLU A 294 -5.20 34.23 4.80
CA GLU A 294 -6.31 33.71 4.00
C GLU A 294 -6.18 32.19 3.78
N THR A 295 -7.23 31.58 3.26
CA THR A 295 -7.27 30.19 2.84
C THR A 295 -7.39 30.08 1.33
N LEU A 296 -6.83 29.02 0.75
CA LEU A 296 -6.96 28.65 -0.65
C LEU A 296 -7.91 27.46 -0.77
N THR A 297 -8.99 27.61 -1.54
CA THR A 297 -9.90 26.51 -1.83
C THR A 297 -9.54 25.84 -3.14
N VAL A 298 -9.31 24.54 -3.09
CA VAL A 298 -8.96 23.70 -4.23
C VAL A 298 -10.12 22.73 -4.50
N THR A 299 -10.66 22.72 -5.71
CA THR A 299 -11.72 21.80 -6.12
C THR A 299 -11.28 20.93 -7.28
N VAL A 300 -11.68 19.65 -7.26
CA VAL A 300 -11.47 18.69 -8.34
C VAL A 300 -12.71 17.85 -8.54
N ASP A 301 -12.87 17.33 -9.74
CA ASP A 301 -13.86 16.31 -10.04
C ASP A 301 -13.20 14.92 -10.01
N VAL A 302 -13.92 13.96 -9.43
CA VAL A 302 -13.50 12.55 -9.37
C VAL A 302 -14.59 11.69 -9.98
N ALA A 303 -14.25 10.90 -10.98
CA ALA A 303 -15.18 10.00 -11.67
C ALA A 303 -14.70 8.55 -11.60
N ASN A 304 -15.62 7.63 -11.32
CA ASN A 304 -15.39 6.21 -11.54
C ASN A 304 -15.75 5.90 -13.01
N ILE A 305 -14.74 5.71 -13.84
CA ILE A 305 -14.88 5.44 -15.26
C ILE A 305 -14.88 3.94 -15.61
N GLY A 306 -14.79 3.07 -14.59
CA GLY A 306 -14.79 1.62 -14.76
C GLY A 306 -16.18 1.01 -14.61
N LYS A 307 -16.21 -0.32 -14.43
CA LYS A 307 -17.44 -1.13 -14.50
C LYS A 307 -18.02 -1.51 -13.16
N VAL A 308 -17.24 -1.40 -12.08
CA VAL A 308 -17.65 -1.77 -10.72
C VAL A 308 -17.50 -0.58 -9.76
N GLY A 309 -18.27 -0.57 -8.68
CA GLY A 309 -18.10 0.43 -7.63
C GLY A 309 -16.78 0.22 -6.88
N GLY A 310 -16.24 1.30 -6.36
CA GLY A 310 -15.00 1.25 -5.58
C GLY A 310 -14.72 2.52 -4.81
N GLU A 311 -13.73 2.44 -3.95
CA GLU A 311 -13.20 3.58 -3.23
C GLU A 311 -11.91 4.07 -3.86
N GLU A 312 -11.67 5.39 -3.83
CA GLU A 312 -10.41 6.01 -4.22
C GLU A 312 -9.94 6.98 -3.13
N VAL A 313 -8.63 7.11 -2.97
CA VAL A 313 -8.00 8.10 -2.09
C VAL A 313 -7.37 9.18 -2.94
N VAL A 314 -8.06 10.30 -3.05
CA VAL A 314 -7.59 11.49 -3.77
C VAL A 314 -6.66 12.30 -2.88
N GLN A 315 -5.49 12.66 -3.39
CA GLN A 315 -4.36 13.20 -2.63
C GLN A 315 -3.96 14.56 -3.19
N LEU A 316 -3.84 15.56 -2.31
CA LEU A 316 -3.40 16.91 -2.66
C LEU A 316 -1.96 17.10 -2.20
N TYR A 317 -1.11 17.52 -3.12
CA TYR A 317 0.30 17.82 -2.91
C TYR A 317 0.62 19.25 -3.25
N ILE A 318 1.61 19.81 -2.56
CA ILE A 318 2.20 21.10 -2.90
C ILE A 318 3.72 21.00 -3.04
N ARG A 319 4.29 22.00 -3.71
CA ARG A 319 5.71 22.27 -3.72
C ARG A 319 5.92 23.77 -3.62
N ASP A 320 6.62 24.20 -2.59
CA ASP A 320 7.20 25.53 -2.50
C ASP A 320 8.41 25.58 -3.44
N LEU A 321 8.37 26.47 -4.43
CA LEU A 321 9.39 26.50 -5.49
C LEU A 321 10.69 27.13 -5.01
N VAL A 322 10.61 28.17 -4.16
CA VAL A 322 11.78 28.93 -3.68
C VAL A 322 11.58 29.34 -2.23
N GLY A 323 12.21 28.67 -1.31
CA GLY A 323 12.23 29.04 0.11
C GLY A 323 13.64 29.45 0.58
N SER A 324 13.73 30.17 1.70
CA SER A 324 15.00 30.54 2.35
C SER A 324 15.84 29.34 2.78
N VAL A 325 15.22 28.16 2.92
CA VAL A 325 15.86 26.85 3.09
C VAL A 325 15.38 25.90 2.01
N THR A 326 16.17 24.86 1.68
CA THR A 326 15.80 23.87 0.66
C THR A 326 14.49 23.21 1.00
N ARG A 327 13.50 23.34 0.11
CA ARG A 327 12.17 22.77 0.25
C ARG A 327 12.09 21.36 -0.36
N PRO A 328 11.21 20.48 0.17
CA PRO A 328 10.90 19.20 -0.46
C PRO A 328 10.37 19.36 -1.89
N VAL A 329 10.63 18.38 -2.74
CA VAL A 329 10.10 18.36 -4.12
C VAL A 329 8.59 18.21 -4.17
N LYS A 330 7.97 17.70 -3.11
CA LYS A 330 6.52 17.56 -2.91
C LYS A 330 6.19 17.27 -1.45
N GLU A 331 5.03 17.73 -1.01
CA GLU A 331 4.50 17.50 0.33
C GLU A 331 3.01 17.20 0.24
N LEU A 332 2.57 16.07 0.81
CA LEU A 332 1.15 15.74 0.95
C LEU A 332 0.53 16.69 2.00
N LYS A 333 -0.48 17.44 1.60
CA LYS A 333 -1.19 18.39 2.48
C LYS A 333 -2.63 18.00 2.77
N GLY A 334 -3.19 17.10 1.97
CA GLY A 334 -4.55 16.61 2.22
C GLY A 334 -4.84 15.34 1.44
N PHE A 335 -5.77 14.54 1.95
CA PHE A 335 -6.34 13.43 1.21
C PHE A 335 -7.79 13.22 1.61
N GLN A 336 -8.58 12.67 0.70
CA GLN A 336 -9.97 12.28 0.95
C GLN A 336 -10.25 10.93 0.31
N LYS A 337 -10.81 10.01 1.08
CA LYS A 337 -11.30 8.72 0.60
C LYS A 337 -12.79 8.82 0.29
N LEU A 338 -13.21 8.38 -0.89
CA LEU A 338 -14.61 8.42 -1.30
C LEU A 338 -14.99 7.16 -2.07
N TYR A 339 -16.23 6.71 -1.87
CA TYR A 339 -16.84 5.64 -2.67
C TYR A 339 -17.62 6.24 -3.84
N LEU A 340 -17.43 5.65 -5.03
CA LEU A 340 -18.17 5.97 -6.25
C LEU A 340 -18.70 4.68 -6.90
N LYS A 341 -19.97 4.70 -7.27
CA LYS A 341 -20.55 3.66 -8.13
C LYS A 341 -19.94 3.75 -9.54
N ALA A 342 -20.04 2.67 -10.31
CA ALA A 342 -19.66 2.72 -11.72
C ALA A 342 -20.37 3.86 -12.46
N GLY A 343 -19.61 4.71 -13.15
CA GLY A 343 -20.11 5.91 -13.85
C GLY A 343 -20.47 7.10 -12.96
N GLU A 344 -20.30 7.00 -11.64
CA GLU A 344 -20.59 8.12 -10.73
C GLU A 344 -19.42 9.12 -10.73
N LYS A 345 -19.78 10.42 -10.67
CA LYS A 345 -18.84 11.54 -10.55
C LYS A 345 -19.22 12.41 -9.36
N LYS A 346 -18.23 12.86 -8.60
CA LYS A 346 -18.35 13.80 -7.47
C LYS A 346 -17.27 14.85 -7.52
N SER A 347 -17.58 16.05 -7.03
CA SER A 347 -16.56 17.08 -6.79
C SER A 347 -16.07 16.99 -5.34
N LEU A 348 -14.76 17.11 -5.15
CA LEU A 348 -14.09 17.21 -3.86
C LEU A 348 -13.52 18.62 -3.66
N THR A 349 -13.46 19.02 -2.41
CA THR A 349 -12.89 20.31 -2.01
C THR A 349 -11.83 20.10 -0.94
N PHE A 350 -10.65 20.68 -1.15
CA PHE A 350 -9.61 20.80 -0.15
C PHE A 350 -9.45 22.28 0.21
N VAL A 351 -9.07 22.56 1.44
CA VAL A 351 -8.79 23.91 1.93
C VAL A 351 -7.35 23.90 2.46
N LEU A 352 -6.50 24.73 1.87
CA LEU A 352 -5.16 24.97 2.36
C LEU A 352 -5.15 26.25 3.21
N THR A 353 -4.51 26.16 4.35
CA THR A 353 -4.31 27.25 5.31
C THR A 353 -2.85 27.70 5.32
N GLU A 354 -2.55 28.80 6.00
CA GLU A 354 -1.16 29.26 6.20
C GLU A 354 -0.31 28.16 6.90
N GLU A 355 -0.89 27.39 7.81
CA GLU A 355 -0.20 26.29 8.50
C GLU A 355 0.27 25.18 7.53
N ASP A 356 -0.50 24.93 6.48
CA ASP A 356 -0.12 23.95 5.45
C ASP A 356 1.08 24.38 4.62
N LEU A 357 1.31 25.69 4.51
CA LEU A 357 2.42 26.29 3.77
C LEU A 357 3.65 26.53 4.64
N ALA A 358 3.49 26.43 5.97
CA ALA A 358 4.55 26.73 6.92
C ALA A 358 5.67 25.67 6.90
N PHE A 359 6.90 26.15 7.14
CA PHE A 359 8.08 25.32 7.26
C PHE A 359 9.03 25.84 8.35
N CYS A 360 9.94 24.99 8.80
CA CYS A 360 10.97 25.38 9.77
C CYS A 360 12.11 26.10 9.05
N GLY A 361 12.30 27.36 9.36
CA GLY A 361 13.39 28.20 8.85
C GLY A 361 14.75 27.93 9.49
N ALA A 362 15.78 28.65 9.04
CA ALA A 362 17.13 28.51 9.55
C ALA A 362 17.28 28.89 11.04
N ASP A 363 16.39 29.71 11.54
CA ASP A 363 16.31 30.12 12.96
C ASP A 363 15.52 29.14 13.84
N MET A 364 15.13 27.97 13.28
CA MET A 364 14.34 26.94 13.95
C MET A 364 12.92 27.36 14.34
N LYS A 365 12.36 28.35 13.65
CA LYS A 365 10.97 28.77 13.82
C LYS A 365 10.13 28.38 12.63
N MET A 366 8.86 28.08 12.89
CA MET A 366 7.87 27.89 11.84
C MET A 366 7.56 29.25 11.20
N GLN A 367 7.64 29.31 9.87
CA GLN A 367 7.42 30.51 9.10
C GLN A 367 6.79 30.19 7.75
N VAL A 368 6.17 31.20 7.17
CA VAL A 368 5.60 31.18 5.82
C VAL A 368 6.25 32.32 5.05
N GLU A 369 6.73 32.05 3.85
CA GLU A 369 7.39 33.04 3.00
C GLU A 369 6.56 33.33 1.75
N PRO A 370 6.49 34.59 1.29
CA PRO A 370 5.93 34.90 -0.02
C PRO A 370 6.68 34.18 -1.13
N GLY A 371 5.93 33.69 -2.12
CA GLY A 371 6.54 32.97 -3.23
C GLY A 371 5.52 32.15 -4.02
N GLU A 372 6.00 31.52 -5.07
CA GLU A 372 5.21 30.68 -5.95
C GLU A 372 5.18 29.24 -5.47
N PHE A 373 3.98 28.65 -5.46
CA PHE A 373 3.71 27.28 -5.11
C PHE A 373 3.10 26.55 -6.30
N ARG A 374 3.63 25.37 -6.60
CA ARG A 374 2.99 24.40 -7.48
C ARG A 374 2.11 23.49 -6.63
N LEU A 375 0.92 23.17 -7.13
CA LEU A 375 -0.05 22.33 -6.47
C LEU A 375 -0.59 21.31 -7.48
N TRP A 376 -0.81 20.07 -7.05
CA TRP A 376 -1.52 19.07 -7.87
C TRP A 376 -2.39 18.13 -7.03
N VAL A 377 -3.38 17.55 -7.68
CA VAL A 377 -4.29 16.57 -7.09
C VAL A 377 -4.31 15.33 -7.97
N GLY A 378 -4.06 14.18 -7.35
CA GLY A 378 -3.99 12.90 -8.04
C GLY A 378 -4.23 11.71 -7.12
N THR A 379 -3.96 10.52 -7.61
CA THR A 379 -4.17 9.26 -6.88
C THR A 379 -2.89 8.67 -6.27
N SER A 380 -1.76 9.33 -6.49
CA SER A 380 -0.46 9.01 -5.88
C SER A 380 0.49 10.20 -5.96
N SER A 381 1.64 10.12 -5.28
CA SER A 381 2.68 11.16 -5.35
C SER A 381 3.33 11.32 -6.74
N ALA A 382 3.14 10.38 -7.64
CA ALA A 382 3.63 10.44 -9.02
C ALA A 382 2.56 10.85 -10.02
N ASP A 383 1.30 11.02 -9.61
CA ASP A 383 0.21 11.47 -10.46
C ASP A 383 0.11 13.00 -10.41
N GLU A 384 0.86 13.66 -11.29
CA GLU A 384 0.98 15.12 -11.38
C GLU A 384 0.19 15.70 -12.58
N ARG A 385 -0.76 14.97 -13.16
CA ARG A 385 -1.50 15.38 -14.37
C ARG A 385 -2.41 16.57 -14.14
N ASN A 386 -3.02 16.69 -12.95
CA ASN A 386 -3.85 17.83 -12.58
C ASN A 386 -3.04 18.76 -11.70
N GLU A 387 -2.46 19.79 -12.29
CA GLU A 387 -1.63 20.75 -11.59
C GLU A 387 -2.10 22.19 -11.79
N SER A 388 -1.75 23.05 -10.86
CA SER A 388 -1.93 24.49 -10.91
C SER A 388 -0.83 25.19 -10.12
N VAL A 389 -0.75 26.50 -10.26
CA VAL A 389 0.20 27.36 -9.55
C VAL A 389 -0.57 28.47 -8.83
N PHE A 390 -0.13 28.84 -7.65
CA PHE A 390 -0.59 30.00 -6.92
C PHE A 390 0.58 30.73 -6.26
N THR A 391 0.38 32.01 -5.97
CA THR A 391 1.40 32.86 -5.34
C THR A 391 0.92 33.32 -3.97
N LEU A 392 1.73 33.08 -2.94
CA LEU A 392 1.56 33.71 -1.63
C LEU A 392 2.18 35.10 -1.65
N ILE A 393 1.40 36.14 -1.25
CA ILE A 393 1.82 37.57 -1.27
C ILE A 393 1.70 38.20 0.13
#